data_628c7a5174076c67e898906e75b44b44
#
_entry.id   628c7a5174076c67e898906e75b44b44
#
_cell.length_a   1.000
_cell.length_b   1.000
_cell.length_c   1.000
_cell.angle_alpha   90.00
_cell.angle_beta   90.00
_cell.angle_gamma   90.00
#
_symmetry.space_group_name_H-M   'P 1'
#
loop_
_entity.id
_entity.type
_entity.pdbx_description
1 polymer ?
#
loop_
_entity_poly.entity_id
_entity_poly.type
_entity_poly.pdbx_seq_one_letter_code
_entity_poly.pdbx_strand_id
1 'polypeptide(L)'
;MKQRKYLTQSEVELLLAEAGRSSTPERDSCLLYLSFIHGFRVSEVCSLRLNDVSLRDRSLHIRRMKNGFSTIHPIQRDEVRILKSWLKVRSSFPGAESEWLFVSRQGA
;
A
#
# COMPACT_ATOMS: atom_id res chain seq x y z
N MET A 1 21.32 -15.95 -10.57
CA MET A 1 21.01 -14.55 -10.84
C MET A 1 20.65 -13.84 -9.56
N LYS A 2 21.24 -12.69 -9.33
CA LYS A 2 20.93 -11.91 -8.12
C LYS A 2 19.53 -11.30 -8.21
N GLN A 3 18.72 -11.55 -7.20
CA GLN A 3 17.44 -10.86 -7.10
C GLN A 3 17.66 -9.43 -6.64
N ARG A 4 17.01 -8.52 -7.31
CA ARG A 4 17.01 -7.11 -6.90
C ARG A 4 16.02 -6.92 -5.76
N LYS A 5 16.42 -6.15 -4.77
CA LYS A 5 15.53 -5.79 -3.66
C LYS A 5 14.57 -4.67 -4.03
N TYR A 6 14.94 -3.88 -5.03
CA TYR A 6 14.19 -2.69 -5.40
C TYR A 6 13.89 -2.70 -6.88
N LEU A 7 12.77 -2.11 -7.23
CA LEU A 7 12.41 -1.90 -8.61
C LEU A 7 13.07 -0.62 -9.13
N THR A 8 13.39 -0.61 -10.42
CA THR A 8 13.84 0.63 -11.06
C THR A 8 12.65 1.55 -11.28
N GLN A 9 12.93 2.83 -11.53
CA GLN A 9 11.89 3.80 -11.82
C GLN A 9 11.02 3.37 -13.00
N SER A 10 11.65 2.92 -14.08
CA SER A 10 10.91 2.50 -15.27
C SER A 10 10.07 1.25 -15.00
N GLU A 11 10.56 0.32 -14.19
CA GLU A 11 9.78 -0.85 -13.81
C GLU A 11 8.56 -0.46 -12.99
N VAL A 12 8.71 0.49 -12.07
CA VAL A 12 7.60 0.98 -11.26
C VAL A 12 6.56 1.65 -12.15
N GLU A 13 6.99 2.46 -13.09
CA GLU A 13 6.08 3.13 -14.03
C GLU A 13 5.28 2.12 -14.85
N LEU A 14 5.93 1.05 -15.32
CA LEU A 14 5.23 -0.01 -16.03
C LEU A 14 4.22 -0.72 -15.16
N LEU A 15 4.60 -1.04 -13.93
CA LEU A 15 3.70 -1.71 -12.99
C LEU A 15 2.51 -0.83 -12.62
N LEU A 16 2.75 0.47 -12.43
CA LEU A 16 1.65 1.39 -12.14
C LEU A 16 0.71 1.52 -13.33
N ALA A 17 1.24 1.53 -14.55
CA ALA A 17 0.41 1.56 -15.75
C ALA A 17 -0.45 0.30 -15.84
N GLU A 18 0.11 -0.87 -15.55
CA GLU A 18 -0.65 -2.12 -15.53
C GLU A 18 -1.71 -2.11 -14.42
N ALA A 19 -1.33 -1.61 -13.24
CA ALA A 19 -2.27 -1.51 -12.12
C ALA A 19 -3.46 -0.62 -12.47
N GLY A 20 -3.22 0.45 -13.22
CA GLY A 20 -4.29 1.35 -13.65
C GLY A 20 -5.29 0.69 -14.60
N ARG A 21 -4.91 -0.43 -15.23
CA ARG A 21 -5.79 -1.19 -16.12
C ARG A 21 -6.40 -2.42 -15.45
N SER A 22 -6.09 -2.65 -14.19
CA SER A 22 -6.62 -3.80 -13.47
C SER A 22 -8.08 -3.58 -13.07
N SER A 23 -8.73 -4.63 -12.55
CA SER A 23 -10.09 -4.51 -12.03
C SER A 23 -10.16 -3.74 -10.71
N THR A 24 -9.01 -3.52 -10.06
CA THR A 24 -8.92 -2.77 -8.81
C THR A 24 -7.76 -1.76 -8.89
N PRO A 25 -7.87 -0.78 -9.81
CA PRO A 25 -6.73 0.11 -10.08
C PRO A 25 -6.32 0.96 -8.88
N GLU A 26 -7.26 1.45 -8.10
CA GLU A 26 -6.94 2.28 -6.93
C GLU A 26 -6.17 1.47 -5.89
N ARG A 27 -6.59 0.22 -5.64
CA ARG A 27 -5.91 -0.66 -4.70
C ARG A 27 -4.51 -1.00 -5.17
N ASP A 28 -4.40 -1.45 -6.41
CA ASP A 28 -3.14 -1.95 -6.94
C ASP A 28 -2.12 -0.83 -7.08
N SER A 29 -2.56 0.35 -7.50
CA SER A 29 -1.69 1.51 -7.60
C SER A 29 -1.19 1.96 -6.22
N CYS A 30 -2.06 1.96 -5.24
CA CYS A 30 -1.70 2.34 -3.87
C CYS A 30 -0.68 1.36 -3.29
N LEU A 31 -0.93 0.07 -3.46
CA LEU A 31 -0.05 -0.98 -2.95
C LEU A 31 1.35 -0.86 -3.56
N LEU A 32 1.41 -0.71 -4.88
CA LEU A 32 2.70 -0.59 -5.58
C LEU A 32 3.42 0.70 -5.22
N TYR A 33 2.69 1.80 -5.12
CA TYR A 33 3.29 3.09 -4.80
C TYR A 33 3.90 3.07 -3.41
N LEU A 34 3.19 2.54 -2.42
CA LEU A 34 3.72 2.43 -1.07
C LEU A 34 4.94 1.52 -1.03
N SER A 35 4.90 0.42 -1.76
CA SER A 35 6.03 -0.49 -1.84
C SER A 35 7.26 0.21 -2.39
N PHE A 36 7.08 0.99 -3.45
CA PHE A 36 8.18 1.70 -4.09
C PHE A 36 8.76 2.80 -3.21
N ILE A 37 7.89 3.68 -2.70
CA ILE A 37 8.34 4.87 -1.96
C ILE A 37 9.07 4.47 -0.67
N HIS A 38 8.58 3.47 0.02
CA HIS A 38 9.14 3.07 1.31
C HIS A 38 10.10 1.89 1.22
N GLY A 39 10.24 1.29 0.05
CA GLY A 39 11.09 0.12 -0.12
C GLY A 39 10.56 -1.12 0.59
N PHE A 40 9.26 -1.21 0.79
CA PHE A 40 8.65 -2.35 1.47
C PHE A 40 8.47 -3.52 0.51
N ARG A 41 8.51 -4.71 1.07
CA ARG A 41 8.07 -5.89 0.33
C ARG A 41 6.54 -5.88 0.25
N VAL A 42 6.01 -6.52 -0.81
CA VAL A 42 4.56 -6.58 -1.00
C VAL A 42 3.89 -7.22 0.22
N SER A 43 4.49 -8.26 0.80
CA SER A 43 3.93 -8.90 1.99
C SER A 43 3.86 -7.95 3.18
N GLU A 44 4.83 -7.05 3.32
CA GLU A 44 4.81 -6.06 4.39
C GLU A 44 3.68 -5.06 4.19
N VAL A 45 3.49 -4.61 2.94
CA VAL A 45 2.42 -3.67 2.62
C VAL A 45 1.06 -4.33 2.80
N CYS A 46 0.93 -5.59 2.38
CA CYS A 46 -0.33 -6.33 2.51
C CYS A 46 -0.71 -6.62 3.96
N SER A 47 0.24 -6.55 4.88
CA SER A 47 -0.05 -6.76 6.30
C SER A 47 -0.37 -5.46 7.05
N LEU A 48 -0.46 -4.34 6.34
CA LEU A 48 -0.87 -3.07 6.95
C LEU A 48 -2.35 -3.11 7.34
N ARG A 49 -2.63 -2.50 8.48
CA ARG A 49 -4.00 -2.35 8.97
C ARG A 49 -4.44 -0.91 8.80
N LEU A 50 -5.74 -0.69 8.79
CA LEU A 50 -6.29 0.67 8.71
C LEU A 50 -5.71 1.57 9.80
N ASN A 51 -5.54 1.03 11.00
CA ASN A 51 -5.02 1.80 12.13
C ASN A 51 -3.54 2.14 12.00
N ASP A 52 -2.84 1.51 11.06
CA ASP A 52 -1.43 1.81 10.83
C ASP A 52 -1.23 3.07 9.99
N VAL A 53 -2.32 3.57 9.38
CA VAL A 53 -2.27 4.75 8.54
C VAL A 53 -2.96 5.91 9.25
N SER A 54 -2.24 7.01 9.43
CA SER A 54 -2.82 8.25 9.95
C SER A 54 -2.66 9.34 8.90
N LEU A 55 -3.74 9.65 8.18
CA LEU A 55 -3.72 10.75 7.21
C LEU A 55 -3.61 12.10 7.91
N ARG A 56 -4.18 12.19 9.10
CA ARG A 56 -4.13 13.41 9.91
C ARG A 56 -2.71 13.76 10.29
N ASP A 57 -1.95 12.77 10.75
CA ASP A 57 -0.56 12.97 11.19
C ASP A 57 0.43 12.75 10.06
N ARG A 58 -0.06 12.34 8.89
CA ARG A 58 0.77 11.98 7.74
C ARG A 58 1.84 10.98 8.13
N SER A 59 1.42 9.90 8.77
CA SER A 59 2.34 8.87 9.22
C SER A 59 1.83 7.49 8.89
N LEU A 60 2.77 6.56 8.74
CA LEU A 60 2.50 5.17 8.42
C LEU A 60 3.29 4.32 9.41
N HIS A 61 2.59 3.49 10.17
CA HIS A 61 3.20 2.65 11.19
C HIS A 61 3.46 1.26 10.59
N ILE A 62 4.73 0.91 10.51
CA ILE A 62 5.14 -0.38 9.95
C ILE A 62 5.55 -1.30 11.09
N ARG A 63 4.88 -2.43 11.18
CA ARG A 63 5.20 -3.47 12.15
C ARG A 63 6.07 -4.52 11.48
N ARG A 64 7.30 -4.64 11.94
CA ARG A 64 8.22 -5.63 11.39
C ARG A 64 8.15 -6.89 12.22
N MET A 65 7.61 -7.92 11.63
CA MET A 65 7.36 -9.17 12.34
C MET A 65 8.64 -9.87 12.74
N LYS A 66 9.68 -9.70 11.95
CA LYS A 66 10.91 -10.48 12.12
C LYS A 66 11.68 -10.13 13.38
N ASN A 67 11.67 -8.85 13.76
CA ASN A 67 12.45 -8.37 14.92
C ASN A 67 11.59 -7.79 16.02
N GLY A 68 10.27 -7.79 15.85
CA GLY A 68 9.37 -7.18 16.80
C GLY A 68 9.47 -5.65 16.86
N PHE A 69 10.26 -5.04 16.00
CA PHE A 69 10.39 -3.59 15.96
C PHE A 69 9.33 -3.00 15.05
N SER A 70 8.82 -1.86 15.44
CA SER A 70 7.95 -1.08 14.58
C SER A 70 8.60 0.26 14.29
N THR A 71 8.31 0.80 13.11
CA THR A 71 8.83 2.10 12.70
C THR A 71 7.69 2.96 12.19
N ILE A 72 7.84 4.27 12.33
CA ILE A 72 6.88 5.23 11.82
C ILE A 72 7.54 5.98 10.68
N HIS A 73 6.86 5.97 9.54
CA HIS A 73 7.35 6.62 8.32
C HIS A 73 6.45 7.80 7.98
N PRO A 74 7.03 8.93 7.56
CA PRO A 74 6.21 10.05 7.10
C PRO A 74 5.56 9.70 5.76
N ILE A 75 4.35 10.20 5.55
CA ILE A 75 3.63 10.02 4.29
C ILE A 75 3.74 11.33 3.51
N GLN A 76 4.16 11.23 2.25
CA GLN A 76 4.28 12.39 1.38
C GLN A 76 2.90 12.77 0.82
N ARG A 77 2.83 13.99 0.24
CA ARG A 77 1.58 14.53 -0.29
C ARG A 77 0.93 13.59 -1.31
N ASP A 78 1.74 13.06 -2.23
CA ASP A 78 1.23 12.19 -3.28
C ASP A 78 0.70 10.88 -2.71
N GLU A 79 1.34 10.38 -1.66
CA GLU A 79 0.86 9.17 -0.96
C GLU A 79 -0.48 9.42 -0.28
N VAL A 80 -0.64 10.59 0.34
CA VAL A 80 -1.92 10.95 0.97
C VAL A 80 -3.04 10.93 -0.07
N ARG A 81 -2.79 11.51 -1.23
CA ARG A 81 -3.77 11.53 -2.31
C ARG A 81 -4.14 10.14 -2.77
N ILE A 82 -3.14 9.29 -2.98
CA ILE A 82 -3.35 7.92 -3.44
C ILE A 82 -4.09 7.10 -2.37
N LEU A 83 -3.71 7.25 -1.11
CA LEU A 83 -4.37 6.57 -0.01
C LEU A 83 -5.83 7.00 0.13
N LYS A 84 -6.11 8.28 0.01
CA LYS A 84 -7.49 8.78 0.07
C LYS A 84 -8.33 8.19 -1.04
N SER A 85 -7.77 8.12 -2.24
CA SER A 85 -8.45 7.53 -3.39
C SER A 85 -8.78 6.07 -3.14
N TRP A 86 -7.82 5.30 -2.65
CA TRP A 86 -8.04 3.90 -2.33
C TRP A 86 -9.07 3.72 -1.20
N LEU A 87 -8.94 4.48 -0.13
CA LEU A 87 -9.86 4.36 1.00
C LEU A 87 -11.29 4.64 0.60
N LYS A 88 -11.51 5.60 -0.31
CA LYS A 88 -12.84 5.90 -0.83
C LYS A 88 -13.41 4.70 -1.58
N VAL A 89 -12.64 4.12 -2.48
CA VAL A 89 -13.06 2.95 -3.25
C VAL A 89 -13.24 1.74 -2.34
N ARG A 90 -12.34 1.57 -1.38
CA ARG A 90 -12.36 0.46 -0.44
C ARG A 90 -13.66 0.40 0.35
N SER A 91 -14.24 1.53 0.66
CA SER A 91 -15.46 1.59 1.46
C SER A 91 -16.64 0.88 0.79
N SER A 92 -16.59 0.66 -0.52
CA SER A 92 -17.61 -0.07 -1.25
C SER A 92 -17.30 -1.56 -1.42
N PHE A 93 -16.16 -2.01 -0.95
CA PHE A 93 -15.76 -3.41 -1.09
C PHE A 93 -16.40 -4.28 0.00
N PRO A 94 -16.64 -5.59 -0.28
CA PRO A 94 -17.19 -6.48 0.74
C PRO A 94 -16.33 -6.58 2.01
N GLY A 95 -15.03 -6.41 1.88
CA GLY A 95 -14.11 -6.47 3.03
C GLY A 95 -13.92 -5.14 3.74
N ALA A 96 -14.75 -4.15 3.48
CA ALA A 96 -14.57 -2.79 4.03
C ALA A 96 -14.62 -2.75 5.55
N GLU A 97 -15.28 -3.70 6.18
CA GLU A 97 -15.35 -3.78 7.64
C GLU A 97 -14.15 -4.46 8.27
N SER A 98 -13.26 -5.03 7.46
CA SER A 98 -12.10 -5.70 7.99
C SER A 98 -11.06 -4.68 8.47
N GLU A 99 -10.13 -5.14 9.29
CA GLU A 99 -9.07 -4.29 9.81
C GLU A 99 -7.95 -4.03 8.79
N TRP A 100 -7.90 -4.81 7.71
CA TRP A 100 -6.81 -4.75 6.74
C TRP A 100 -6.96 -3.55 5.81
N LEU A 101 -5.84 -2.90 5.55
CA LEU A 101 -5.84 -1.76 4.62
C LEU A 101 -6.17 -2.22 3.21
N PHE A 102 -5.57 -3.31 2.77
CA PHE A 102 -5.79 -3.83 1.42
C PHE A 102 -6.70 -5.03 1.45
N VAL A 103 -7.82 -4.91 0.76
CA VAL A 103 -8.84 -5.96 0.66
C VAL A 103 -9.13 -6.20 -0.81
N SER A 104 -9.69 -7.36 -1.12
CA SER A 104 -10.10 -7.70 -2.47
C SER A 104 -11.63 -7.63 -2.59
N ARG A 105 -12.13 -7.72 -3.81
CA ARG A 105 -13.57 -7.75 -4.05
C ARG A 105 -14.22 -9.00 -3.48
N GLN A 106 -13.41 -10.01 -3.16
CA GLN A 106 -13.89 -11.25 -2.55
C GLN A 106 -13.81 -11.19 -1.02
N GLY A 107 -13.38 -10.07 -0.47
CA GLY A 107 -13.21 -9.88 0.95
C GLY A 107 -11.74 -9.76 1.33
N ALA A 108 -11.50 -9.71 2.61
CA ALA A 108 -10.15 -9.54 3.14
C ALA A 108 -9.33 -10.82 3.05
#